data_86acf62dd6b5b36a3bd8e0d5b8687809
#
_entry.id   86acf62dd6b5b36a3bd8e0d5b8687809
#
_cell.length_a   1.000
_cell.length_b   1.000
_cell.length_c   1.000
_cell.angle_alpha   90.00
_cell.angle_beta   90.00
_cell.angle_gamma   90.00
#
_symmetry.space_group_name_H-M   'P 1'
#
loop_
_entity.id
_entity.type
_entity.pdbx_description
1 polymer ?
#
loop_
_entity_poly.entity_id
_entity_poly.type
_entity_poly.pdbx_seq_one_letter_code
_entity_poly.pdbx_strand_id
1 'polypeptide(L)'
;MKTRTAITGALGLALLVPAVHAQTFSYSTGDLVAAFRESGDSDLVVNLGPVTTYETPGAIFTVPQVTASQLNTVFGNLNSVTFSVFGTQGSAGGVGSDAAYTSYLSAPESTPGTQTTAPTGYSPSASHSIANAVSGILGVGASTGALIYAPGAAYPPSTSTGLVIPTSGSGSQDSYTTKFTATGGLQALLRTGIENTTASSFVSTPGATVASDLYNYAPGTAGTPATFEGTFTLNNSGQLTFTPEAVPEPGTLALAAMSALGLAGAFVRRNKAAVRG
;
A
#
# COMPACT_ATOMS: atom_id res chain seq x y z
N MET A 1 -79.89 -6.09 25.76
CA MET A 1 -78.50 -5.77 26.03
C MET A 1 -77.62 -6.47 25.00
N LYS A 2 -77.00 -5.70 24.08
CA LYS A 2 -76.11 -6.26 23.05
C LYS A 2 -74.67 -5.86 23.41
N THR A 3 -73.89 -6.82 23.82
CA THR A 3 -72.45 -6.66 24.15
C THR A 3 -71.66 -6.60 22.85
N ARG A 4 -70.93 -5.49 22.61
CA ARG A 4 -70.01 -5.37 21.46
C ARG A 4 -68.60 -5.70 21.96
N THR A 5 -68.02 -6.76 21.41
CA THR A 5 -66.65 -7.14 21.65
C THR A 5 -65.77 -6.35 20.69
N ALA A 6 -64.86 -5.49 21.23
CA ALA A 6 -63.88 -4.78 20.47
C ALA A 6 -62.61 -5.67 20.33
N ILE A 7 -62.25 -6.03 19.12
CA ILE A 7 -61.00 -6.73 18.81
C ILE A 7 -59.93 -5.67 18.55
N THR A 8 -58.99 -5.55 19.48
CA THR A 8 -57.83 -4.68 19.36
C THR A 8 -56.73 -5.49 18.60
N GLY A 9 -56.58 -5.19 17.32
CA GLY A 9 -55.49 -5.76 16.53
C GLY A 9 -54.15 -5.07 16.87
N ALA A 10 -53.25 -5.78 17.49
CA ALA A 10 -51.86 -5.35 17.68
C ALA A 10 -51.09 -5.51 16.35
N LEU A 11 -50.84 -4.37 15.69
CA LEU A 11 -49.99 -4.34 14.50
C LEU A 11 -48.53 -4.46 14.93
N GLY A 12 -47.96 -5.65 14.82
CA GLY A 12 -46.53 -5.90 15.07
C GLY A 12 -45.70 -5.25 13.97
N LEU A 13 -45.06 -4.13 14.29
CA LEU A 13 -44.04 -3.51 13.42
C LEU A 13 -42.78 -4.38 13.45
N ALA A 14 -42.64 -5.28 12.47
CA ALA A 14 -41.39 -6.00 12.27
C ALA A 14 -40.33 -4.99 11.79
N LEU A 15 -39.45 -4.59 12.69
CA LEU A 15 -38.23 -3.86 12.36
C LEU A 15 -37.36 -4.77 11.48
N LEU A 16 -37.38 -4.53 10.18
CA LEU A 16 -36.42 -5.06 9.24
C LEU A 16 -35.07 -4.41 9.59
N VAL A 17 -34.32 -5.04 10.47
CA VAL A 17 -32.90 -4.72 10.65
C VAL A 17 -32.22 -5.19 9.37
N PRO A 18 -31.62 -4.28 8.58
CA PRO A 18 -30.86 -4.71 7.41
C PRO A 18 -29.75 -5.63 7.91
N ALA A 19 -29.72 -6.86 7.42
CA ALA A 19 -28.61 -7.76 7.66
C ALA A 19 -27.37 -7.09 7.02
N VAL A 20 -26.51 -6.54 7.85
CA VAL A 20 -25.19 -6.07 7.43
C VAL A 20 -24.43 -7.32 7.00
N HIS A 21 -24.42 -7.59 5.71
CA HIS A 21 -23.60 -8.64 5.15
C HIS A 21 -22.16 -8.20 5.33
N ALA A 22 -21.36 -8.96 6.08
CA ALA A 22 -19.92 -8.76 6.13
C ALA A 22 -19.40 -8.87 4.69
N GLN A 23 -18.90 -7.78 4.15
CA GLN A 23 -18.28 -7.80 2.83
C GLN A 23 -16.97 -8.56 2.94
N THR A 24 -16.78 -9.50 2.03
CA THR A 24 -15.55 -10.28 1.97
C THR A 24 -14.45 -9.38 1.41
N PHE A 25 -13.38 -9.16 2.19
CA PHE A 25 -12.16 -8.53 1.70
C PHE A 25 -11.56 -9.43 0.62
N SER A 26 -11.30 -8.88 -0.54
CA SER A 26 -10.68 -9.60 -1.65
C SER A 26 -9.26 -9.06 -1.88
N TYR A 27 -8.33 -9.98 -2.07
CA TYR A 27 -6.95 -9.71 -2.43
C TYR A 27 -6.54 -10.69 -3.52
N SER A 28 -5.87 -10.21 -4.53
CA SER A 28 -5.26 -11.02 -5.58
C SER A 28 -3.74 -10.96 -5.46
N THR A 29 -3.06 -12.03 -5.81
CA THR A 29 -1.60 -12.02 -5.93
C THR A 29 -1.20 -10.93 -6.92
N GLY A 30 -0.24 -10.09 -6.51
CA GLY A 30 0.17 -8.92 -7.28
C GLY A 30 -0.59 -7.63 -6.95
N ASP A 31 -1.57 -7.67 -6.04
CA ASP A 31 -2.13 -6.43 -5.50
C ASP A 31 -1.19 -5.83 -4.44
N LEU A 32 -1.22 -4.51 -4.32
CA LEU A 32 -0.66 -3.80 -3.18
C LEU A 32 -1.70 -3.66 -2.07
N VAL A 33 -1.23 -3.66 -0.84
CA VAL A 33 -2.04 -3.46 0.36
C VAL A 33 -1.43 -2.37 1.20
N ALA A 34 -2.24 -1.42 1.65
CA ALA A 34 -1.87 -0.51 2.73
C ALA A 34 -2.38 -1.09 4.06
N ALA A 35 -1.50 -1.18 5.04
CA ALA A 35 -1.83 -1.57 6.39
C ALA A 35 -1.59 -0.41 7.35
N PHE A 36 -2.56 -0.17 8.22
CA PHE A 36 -2.55 0.87 9.25
C PHE A 36 -2.75 0.22 10.61
N ARG A 37 -2.00 0.71 11.61
CA ARG A 37 -2.15 0.26 12.99
C ARG A 37 -1.84 1.37 13.99
N GLU A 38 -2.42 1.27 15.17
CA GLU A 38 -2.09 2.04 16.35
C GLU A 38 -2.05 1.11 17.57
N SER A 39 -1.26 1.47 18.57
CA SER A 39 -1.12 0.63 19.76
C SER A 39 -2.44 0.57 20.54
N GLY A 40 -3.00 -0.61 20.68
CA GLY A 40 -4.24 -0.86 21.43
C GLY A 40 -5.53 -0.82 20.62
N ASP A 41 -5.47 -0.37 19.38
CA ASP A 41 -6.62 -0.31 18.46
C ASP A 41 -6.64 -1.49 17.48
N SER A 42 -7.67 -1.52 16.65
CA SER A 42 -7.77 -2.47 15.54
C SER A 42 -6.82 -2.10 14.42
N ASP A 43 -6.37 -3.08 13.66
CA ASP A 43 -5.65 -2.85 12.40
C ASP A 43 -6.64 -2.58 11.27
N LEU A 44 -6.25 -1.73 10.32
CA LEU A 44 -6.96 -1.54 9.06
C LEU A 44 -6.04 -1.99 7.91
N VAL A 45 -6.52 -2.93 7.11
CA VAL A 45 -5.82 -3.40 5.89
C VAL A 45 -6.68 -3.06 4.68
N VAL A 46 -6.11 -2.34 3.71
CA VAL A 46 -6.82 -1.85 2.52
C VAL A 46 -6.16 -2.39 1.27
N ASN A 47 -6.92 -3.10 0.43
CA ASN A 47 -6.45 -3.49 -0.89
C ASN A 47 -6.41 -2.27 -1.83
N LEU A 48 -5.24 -1.94 -2.33
CA LEU A 48 -5.00 -0.81 -3.23
C LEU A 48 -5.16 -1.18 -4.71
N GLY A 49 -5.32 -2.48 -5.00
CA GLY A 49 -5.38 -3.01 -6.36
C GLY A 49 -4.02 -3.39 -6.93
N PRO A 50 -3.98 -3.74 -8.23
CA PRO A 50 -2.80 -4.33 -8.86
C PRO A 50 -1.60 -3.37 -8.86
N VAL A 51 -0.43 -3.92 -8.57
CA VAL A 51 0.84 -3.16 -8.52
C VAL A 51 1.15 -2.44 -9.82
N THR A 52 0.74 -2.97 -10.97
CA THR A 52 0.94 -2.33 -12.29
C THR A 52 0.34 -0.93 -12.39
N THR A 53 -0.63 -0.58 -11.53
CA THR A 53 -1.13 0.79 -11.41
C THR A 53 -0.07 1.75 -10.85
N TYR A 54 0.83 1.23 -10.03
CA TYR A 54 1.85 1.98 -9.30
C TYR A 54 3.23 1.96 -9.99
N GLU A 55 3.44 1.04 -10.91
CA GLU A 55 4.64 0.95 -11.75
C GLU A 55 4.53 1.81 -13.03
N THR A 56 3.35 2.35 -13.29
CA THR A 56 3.14 3.16 -14.49
C THR A 56 3.56 4.60 -14.21
N PRO A 57 4.55 5.13 -14.93
CA PRO A 57 4.93 6.53 -14.82
C PRO A 57 3.76 7.46 -15.13
N GLY A 58 3.63 8.52 -14.38
CA GLY A 58 2.50 9.42 -14.58
C GLY A 58 2.43 10.60 -13.63
N ALA A 59 1.27 11.24 -13.61
CA ALA A 59 0.98 12.31 -12.66
C ALA A 59 0.66 11.72 -11.27
N ILE A 60 0.86 12.53 -10.24
CA ILE A 60 0.41 12.24 -8.87
C ILE A 60 -1.09 11.94 -8.88
N PHE A 61 -1.50 10.88 -8.20
CA PHE A 61 -2.92 10.55 -8.08
C PHE A 61 -3.31 10.21 -6.64
N THR A 62 -4.57 10.43 -6.33
CA THR A 62 -5.15 10.01 -5.05
C THR A 62 -5.42 8.51 -5.11
N VAL A 63 -5.14 7.81 -4.02
CA VAL A 63 -5.46 6.38 -3.80
C VAL A 63 -6.87 6.28 -3.22
N PRO A 64 -7.91 6.06 -4.02
CA PRO A 64 -9.30 6.20 -3.59
C PRO A 64 -9.77 5.11 -2.65
N GLN A 65 -9.03 4.01 -2.56
CA GLN A 65 -9.33 2.87 -1.69
C GLN A 65 -9.14 3.22 -0.21
N VAL A 66 -8.21 4.16 0.10
CA VAL A 66 -7.98 4.65 1.47
C VAL A 66 -8.79 5.92 1.66
N THR A 67 -9.72 5.91 2.60
CA THR A 67 -10.58 7.06 2.87
C THR A 67 -10.40 7.58 4.29
N ALA A 68 -10.49 8.90 4.46
CA ALA A 68 -10.47 9.54 5.77
C ALA A 68 -11.54 8.99 6.72
N SER A 69 -12.71 8.63 6.18
CA SER A 69 -13.80 8.05 6.95
C SER A 69 -13.43 6.69 7.55
N GLN A 70 -12.80 5.81 6.77
CA GLN A 70 -12.32 4.51 7.27
C GLN A 70 -11.27 4.70 8.36
N LEU A 71 -10.27 5.53 8.12
CA LEU A 71 -9.20 5.80 9.08
C LEU A 71 -9.75 6.39 10.38
N ASN A 72 -10.62 7.39 10.32
CA ASN A 72 -11.22 7.99 11.50
C ASN A 72 -12.17 7.03 12.24
N THR A 73 -12.85 6.14 11.53
CA THR A 73 -13.72 5.13 12.16
C THR A 73 -12.90 4.13 12.97
N VAL A 74 -11.72 3.75 12.49
CA VAL A 74 -10.87 2.73 13.15
C VAL A 74 -10.02 3.36 14.25
N PHE A 75 -9.39 4.52 14.00
CA PHE A 75 -8.40 5.11 14.90
C PHE A 75 -8.90 6.35 15.64
N GLY A 76 -10.11 6.86 15.32
CA GLY A 76 -10.63 8.10 15.90
C GLY A 76 -9.92 9.36 15.40
N ASN A 77 -8.61 9.30 15.24
CA ASN A 77 -7.76 10.33 14.65
C ASN A 77 -6.49 9.70 14.06
N LEU A 78 -5.64 10.48 13.39
CA LEU A 78 -4.43 9.99 12.74
C LEU A 78 -3.13 10.31 13.49
N ASN A 79 -3.19 10.65 14.76
CA ASN A 79 -1.97 10.85 15.57
C ASN A 79 -1.37 9.49 15.94
N SER A 80 -0.06 9.36 15.78
CA SER A 80 0.68 8.12 16.12
C SER A 80 0.22 6.86 15.37
N VAL A 81 -0.51 7.01 14.27
CA VAL A 81 -0.88 5.89 13.39
C VAL A 81 0.33 5.49 12.56
N THR A 82 0.64 4.22 12.57
CA THR A 82 1.70 3.62 11.75
C THR A 82 1.09 3.07 10.48
N PHE A 83 1.70 3.32 9.34
CA PHE A 83 1.28 2.75 8.07
C PHE A 83 2.44 2.13 7.29
N SER A 84 2.12 1.15 6.46
CA SER A 84 3.02 0.53 5.49
C SER A 84 2.25 0.17 4.23
N VAL A 85 2.98 0.03 3.12
CA VAL A 85 2.44 -0.53 1.88
C VAL A 85 3.30 -1.72 1.48
N PHE A 86 2.67 -2.83 1.14
CA PHE A 86 3.35 -4.04 0.73
C PHE A 86 2.50 -4.88 -0.20
N GLY A 87 3.15 -5.77 -0.93
CA GLY A 87 2.53 -6.74 -1.82
C GLY A 87 3.54 -7.77 -2.28
N THR A 88 3.09 -8.79 -2.98
CA THR A 88 3.99 -9.81 -3.52
C THR A 88 3.40 -10.50 -4.74
N GLN A 89 4.29 -10.92 -5.64
CA GLN A 89 3.95 -11.85 -6.72
C GLN A 89 3.99 -13.29 -6.17
N GLY A 90 3.10 -14.12 -6.67
CA GLY A 90 3.06 -15.53 -6.30
C GLY A 90 4.13 -16.38 -6.97
N SER A 91 4.08 -17.70 -6.70
CA SER A 91 5.00 -18.69 -7.26
C SER A 91 4.90 -18.88 -8.78
N ALA A 92 3.76 -18.56 -9.36
CA ALA A 92 3.51 -18.74 -10.80
C ALA A 92 4.00 -17.57 -11.66
N GLY A 93 4.69 -16.60 -11.06
CA GLY A 93 4.95 -15.31 -11.71
C GLY A 93 3.78 -14.36 -11.52
N GLY A 94 3.94 -13.13 -11.94
CA GLY A 94 3.08 -12.08 -11.50
C GLY A 94 2.23 -11.44 -12.57
N VAL A 95 1.55 -10.44 -12.10
CA VAL A 95 0.91 -9.42 -12.91
C VAL A 95 2.04 -8.59 -13.55
N GLY A 96 1.97 -8.37 -14.85
CA GLY A 96 3.03 -7.65 -15.57
C GLY A 96 4.23 -8.53 -15.94
N SER A 97 5.43 -7.95 -15.94
CA SER A 97 6.69 -8.60 -16.30
C SER A 97 7.50 -9.13 -15.12
N ASP A 98 6.97 -9.00 -13.91
CA ASP A 98 7.71 -9.31 -12.70
C ASP A 98 7.93 -10.80 -12.47
N ALA A 99 9.10 -11.11 -11.94
CA ALA A 99 9.46 -12.47 -11.59
C ALA A 99 8.59 -13.01 -10.44
N ALA A 100 8.44 -14.34 -10.39
CA ALA A 100 7.84 -14.99 -9.23
C ALA A 100 8.54 -14.57 -7.93
N TYR A 101 7.76 -14.38 -6.87
CA TYR A 101 8.23 -13.91 -5.55
C TYR A 101 8.84 -12.51 -5.49
N THR A 102 8.66 -11.69 -6.51
CA THR A 102 8.93 -10.26 -6.39
C THR A 102 8.09 -9.69 -5.25
N SER A 103 8.72 -8.90 -4.38
CA SER A 103 8.06 -8.26 -3.25
C SER A 103 8.11 -6.74 -3.42
N TYR A 104 7.01 -6.10 -3.12
CA TYR A 104 6.87 -4.66 -3.11
C TYR A 104 6.75 -4.22 -1.66
N LEU A 105 7.63 -3.35 -1.21
CA LEU A 105 7.71 -2.96 0.19
C LEU A 105 7.92 -1.46 0.28
N SER A 106 7.15 -0.81 1.14
CA SER A 106 7.41 0.58 1.49
C SER A 106 8.65 0.70 2.37
N ALA A 107 9.31 1.85 2.33
CA ALA A 107 10.37 2.19 3.26
C ALA A 107 10.21 3.66 3.69
N PRO A 108 10.25 3.96 5.00
CA PRO A 108 10.33 5.33 5.46
C PRO A 108 11.66 5.93 5.05
N GLU A 109 11.60 7.10 4.42
CA GLU A 109 12.79 7.84 3.98
C GLU A 109 12.85 9.22 4.67
N SER A 110 14.06 9.66 4.99
CA SER A 110 14.24 11.01 5.55
C SER A 110 13.88 12.12 4.57
N THR A 111 14.03 11.82 3.28
CA THR A 111 13.68 12.72 2.18
C THR A 111 13.01 11.89 1.08
N PRO A 112 11.71 11.61 1.19
CA PRO A 112 10.99 10.77 0.25
C PRO A 112 11.11 11.25 -1.20
N GLY A 113 11.18 10.30 -2.12
CA GLY A 113 11.30 10.58 -3.56
C GLY A 113 12.68 11.03 -4.05
N THR A 114 13.68 11.16 -3.17
CA THR A 114 15.02 11.64 -3.57
C THR A 114 16.04 10.55 -3.89
N GLN A 115 15.77 9.33 -3.52
CA GLN A 115 16.53 8.13 -3.90
C GLN A 115 18.05 8.24 -3.79
N THR A 116 18.57 8.63 -2.63
CA THR A 116 20.02 8.69 -2.42
C THR A 116 20.67 7.31 -2.30
N THR A 117 19.92 6.32 -1.81
CA THR A 117 20.41 4.94 -1.66
C THR A 117 19.25 3.96 -1.71
N ALA A 118 19.10 3.22 -2.81
CA ALA A 118 18.11 2.17 -2.90
C ALA A 118 18.38 1.07 -1.86
N PRO A 119 17.36 0.53 -1.17
CA PRO A 119 17.51 -0.59 -0.27
C PRO A 119 18.10 -1.82 -0.96
N THR A 120 18.82 -2.61 -0.20
CA THR A 120 19.46 -3.82 -0.72
C THR A 120 18.45 -4.95 -0.93
N GLY A 121 18.39 -5.51 -2.11
CA GLY A 121 17.53 -6.63 -2.48
C GLY A 121 17.83 -7.95 -1.74
N TYR A 122 16.98 -8.91 -1.92
CA TYR A 122 16.96 -10.20 -1.23
C TYR A 122 17.42 -11.34 -2.14
N SER A 123 18.01 -12.39 -1.54
CA SER A 123 18.26 -13.65 -2.25
C SER A 123 16.91 -14.33 -2.62
N PRO A 124 16.87 -15.22 -3.61
CA PRO A 124 15.64 -15.92 -3.99
C PRO A 124 14.93 -16.62 -2.82
N SER A 125 15.69 -17.26 -1.92
CA SER A 125 15.12 -17.93 -0.73
C SER A 125 14.54 -16.93 0.27
N ALA A 126 15.17 -15.78 0.47
CA ALA A 126 14.64 -14.71 1.33
C ALA A 126 13.40 -14.07 0.71
N SER A 127 13.40 -13.80 -0.59
CA SER A 127 12.22 -13.30 -1.32
C SER A 127 11.03 -14.25 -1.19
N HIS A 128 11.25 -15.57 -1.32
CA HIS A 128 10.22 -16.57 -1.10
C HIS A 128 9.67 -16.54 0.34
N SER A 129 10.54 -16.40 1.34
CA SER A 129 10.11 -16.28 2.74
C SER A 129 9.30 -15.01 2.99
N ILE A 130 9.70 -13.88 2.42
CA ILE A 130 8.96 -12.61 2.49
C ILE A 130 7.60 -12.74 1.81
N ALA A 131 7.54 -13.30 0.61
CA ALA A 131 6.30 -13.53 -0.12
C ALA A 131 5.31 -14.40 0.68
N ASN A 132 5.81 -15.46 1.34
CA ASN A 132 4.99 -16.30 2.21
C ASN A 132 4.50 -15.54 3.45
N ALA A 133 5.33 -14.69 4.07
CA ALA A 133 4.93 -13.88 5.21
C ALA A 133 3.87 -12.84 4.84
N VAL A 134 4.04 -12.16 3.69
CA VAL A 134 3.03 -11.24 3.12
C VAL A 134 1.72 -11.99 2.86
N SER A 135 1.79 -13.14 2.20
CA SER A 135 0.61 -14.00 1.97
C SER A 135 -0.05 -14.44 3.27
N GLY A 136 0.74 -14.71 4.31
CA GLY A 136 0.25 -15.05 5.64
C GLY A 136 -0.51 -13.90 6.31
N ILE A 137 -0.05 -12.65 6.16
CA ILE A 137 -0.76 -11.46 6.64
C ILE A 137 -2.09 -11.31 5.91
N LEU A 138 -2.09 -11.55 4.61
CA LEU A 138 -3.27 -11.36 3.76
C LEU A 138 -4.22 -12.58 3.76
N GLY A 139 -3.87 -13.64 4.50
CA GLY A 139 -4.66 -14.87 4.54
C GLY A 139 -4.67 -15.65 3.21
N VAL A 140 -3.78 -15.32 2.29
CA VAL A 140 -3.64 -15.98 0.99
C VAL A 140 -2.88 -17.30 1.15
N GLY A 141 -3.46 -18.24 1.83
CA GLY A 141 -2.93 -19.62 1.91
C GLY A 141 -4.01 -20.63 1.58
N ALA A 142 -5.26 -20.20 1.60
CA ALA A 142 -6.38 -20.96 1.10
C ALA A 142 -6.62 -20.54 -0.36
N SER A 143 -6.74 -21.49 -1.21
CA SER A 143 -6.89 -21.46 -2.67
C SER A 143 -8.01 -20.59 -3.26
N THR A 144 -8.49 -19.59 -2.56
CA THR A 144 -9.63 -18.77 -2.94
C THR A 144 -9.43 -17.26 -2.79
N GLY A 145 -8.30 -16.76 -2.31
CA GLY A 145 -8.03 -15.32 -2.24
C GLY A 145 -9.00 -14.49 -1.38
N ALA A 146 -9.78 -15.13 -0.52
CA ALA A 146 -10.75 -14.47 0.33
C ALA A 146 -10.42 -14.77 1.80
N LEU A 147 -10.18 -13.71 2.58
CA LEU A 147 -10.19 -13.81 4.03
C LEU A 147 -11.65 -14.00 4.48
N ILE A 148 -11.99 -15.20 4.91
CA ILE A 148 -13.29 -15.46 5.53
C ILE A 148 -13.14 -15.17 7.02
N TYR A 149 -13.55 -13.97 7.45
CA TYR A 149 -13.72 -13.71 8.87
C TYR A 149 -14.96 -14.43 9.39
N ALA A 150 -14.81 -14.97 10.60
CA ALA A 150 -15.91 -15.64 11.26
C ALA A 150 -17.16 -14.72 11.30
N PRO A 151 -18.32 -15.20 10.85
CA PRO A 151 -19.54 -14.42 10.91
C PRO A 151 -19.88 -14.12 12.38
N GLY A 152 -19.98 -12.83 12.71
CA GLY A 152 -20.42 -12.38 14.04
C GLY A 152 -19.59 -11.29 14.70
N ALA A 153 -18.41 -10.95 14.20
CA ALA A 153 -17.71 -9.76 14.65
C ALA A 153 -18.29 -8.55 13.89
N ALA A 154 -19.09 -7.77 14.56
CA ALA A 154 -19.54 -6.47 14.06
C ALA A 154 -18.37 -5.48 14.15
N TYR A 155 -17.40 -5.64 13.25
CA TYR A 155 -16.40 -4.61 13.04
C TYR A 155 -17.04 -3.49 12.21
N PRO A 156 -16.67 -2.22 12.46
CA PRO A 156 -17.18 -1.11 11.66
C PRO A 156 -16.96 -1.42 10.18
N PRO A 157 -17.82 -0.95 9.30
CA PRO A 157 -18.12 -1.56 8.02
C PRO A 157 -16.86 -1.86 7.22
N SER A 158 -16.47 -3.14 7.21
CA SER A 158 -15.51 -3.65 6.24
C SER A 158 -16.13 -3.39 4.87
N THR A 159 -15.45 -2.61 4.06
CA THR A 159 -15.78 -2.46 2.64
C THR A 159 -15.16 -3.63 1.87
N SER A 160 -15.54 -3.84 0.62
CA SER A 160 -14.90 -4.86 -0.22
C SER A 160 -13.38 -4.66 -0.40
N THR A 161 -12.88 -3.44 -0.12
CA THR A 161 -11.47 -3.06 -0.24
C THR A 161 -10.78 -2.84 1.11
N GLY A 162 -11.51 -2.65 2.21
CA GLY A 162 -10.94 -2.37 3.52
C GLY A 162 -11.40 -3.37 4.59
N LEU A 163 -10.45 -3.95 5.30
CA LEU A 163 -10.63 -4.94 6.34
C LEU A 163 -10.14 -4.41 7.67
N VAL A 164 -11.01 -4.42 8.68
CA VAL A 164 -10.68 -4.07 10.06
C VAL A 164 -10.50 -5.34 10.86
N ILE A 165 -9.38 -5.45 11.58
CA ILE A 165 -9.04 -6.63 12.38
C ILE A 165 -8.70 -6.18 13.80
N PRO A 166 -9.36 -6.71 14.86
CA PRO A 166 -8.99 -6.39 16.21
C PRO A 166 -7.62 -6.95 16.57
N THR A 167 -6.86 -6.19 17.33
CA THR A 167 -5.56 -6.62 17.86
C THR A 167 -5.68 -7.40 19.18
N SER A 168 -6.88 -7.46 19.77
CA SER A 168 -7.16 -8.18 21.02
C SER A 168 -8.39 -9.08 20.90
N GLY A 169 -8.42 -10.16 21.67
CA GLY A 169 -9.54 -11.12 21.68
C GLY A 169 -9.47 -12.19 20.59
N SER A 170 -10.61 -12.82 20.29
CA SER A 170 -10.71 -13.84 19.24
C SER A 170 -10.53 -13.19 17.86
N GLY A 171 -9.54 -13.64 17.13
CA GLY A 171 -9.17 -13.08 15.83
C GLY A 171 -7.91 -12.20 15.84
N SER A 172 -7.40 -11.82 17.00
CA SER A 172 -6.14 -11.06 17.11
C SER A 172 -4.93 -11.75 16.47
N GLN A 173 -4.94 -13.08 16.38
CA GLN A 173 -3.88 -13.85 15.73
C GLN A 173 -3.78 -13.58 14.21
N ASP A 174 -4.86 -13.09 13.62
CA ASP A 174 -4.93 -12.76 12.18
C ASP A 174 -4.74 -11.27 11.90
N SER A 175 -4.54 -10.46 12.95
CA SER A 175 -4.27 -9.03 12.78
C SER A 175 -2.93 -8.78 12.08
N TYR A 176 -2.85 -7.67 11.34
CA TYR A 176 -1.61 -7.22 10.73
C TYR A 176 -0.51 -7.09 11.80
N THR A 177 -0.79 -6.44 12.91
CA THR A 177 0.16 -6.27 14.02
C THR A 177 0.74 -7.60 14.46
N THR A 178 -0.10 -8.60 14.72
CA THR A 178 0.35 -9.92 15.19
C THR A 178 1.17 -10.64 14.12
N LYS A 179 0.69 -10.70 12.89
CA LYS A 179 1.39 -11.39 11.78
C LYS A 179 2.68 -10.69 11.40
N PHE A 180 2.72 -9.36 11.46
CA PHE A 180 3.90 -8.57 11.16
C PHE A 180 4.99 -8.76 12.22
N THR A 181 4.64 -8.69 13.50
CA THR A 181 5.60 -8.71 14.64
C THR A 181 5.90 -10.11 15.19
N ALA A 182 5.17 -11.15 14.77
CA ALA A 182 5.38 -12.52 15.24
C ALA A 182 6.83 -13.00 15.02
N THR A 183 7.27 -13.95 15.83
CA THR A 183 8.55 -14.65 15.60
C THR A 183 8.51 -15.34 14.23
N GLY A 184 9.42 -14.94 13.34
CA GLY A 184 9.39 -15.37 11.92
C GLY A 184 8.35 -14.67 11.06
N GLY A 185 7.65 -13.65 11.58
CA GLY A 185 6.76 -12.76 10.81
C GLY A 185 7.52 -11.87 9.85
N LEU A 186 6.77 -11.05 9.10
CA LEU A 186 7.36 -10.23 8.04
C LEU A 186 8.48 -9.32 8.57
N GLN A 187 8.29 -8.67 9.71
CA GLN A 187 9.30 -7.79 10.32
C GLN A 187 10.66 -8.47 10.54
N ALA A 188 10.65 -9.73 10.96
CA ALA A 188 11.88 -10.47 11.22
C ALA A 188 12.66 -10.86 9.94
N LEU A 189 12.00 -10.87 8.80
CA LEU A 189 12.57 -11.19 7.50
C LEU A 189 13.12 -9.95 6.77
N LEU A 190 12.70 -8.76 7.18
CA LEU A 190 13.08 -7.51 6.54
C LEU A 190 14.41 -7.00 7.06
N ARG A 191 15.21 -6.42 6.18
CA ARG A 191 16.49 -5.76 6.53
C ARG A 191 16.28 -4.31 6.98
N THR A 192 15.20 -3.68 6.51
CA THR A 192 14.81 -2.31 6.85
C THR A 192 13.34 -2.31 7.25
N GLY A 193 12.94 -1.38 8.13
CA GLY A 193 11.53 -1.20 8.45
C GLY A 193 10.74 -0.76 7.22
N ILE A 194 9.51 -1.24 7.11
CA ILE A 194 8.57 -0.83 6.05
C ILE A 194 7.51 0.14 6.56
N GLU A 195 7.46 0.33 7.86
CA GLU A 195 6.45 1.13 8.54
C GLU A 195 6.91 2.55 8.78
N ASN A 196 6.05 3.51 8.53
CA ASN A 196 6.23 4.90 8.91
C ASN A 196 5.11 5.33 9.85
N THR A 197 5.43 6.19 10.82
CA THR A 197 4.48 6.59 11.88
C THR A 197 4.23 8.09 11.82
N THR A 198 2.96 8.47 11.86
CA THR A 198 2.56 9.88 11.97
C THR A 198 2.96 10.45 13.34
N ALA A 199 3.25 11.74 13.39
CA ALA A 199 3.57 12.41 14.65
C ALA A 199 2.36 12.40 15.60
N SER A 200 2.60 12.50 16.90
CA SER A 200 1.54 12.64 17.92
C SER A 200 0.71 13.93 17.78
N SER A 201 1.19 14.90 17.01
CA SER A 201 0.49 16.15 16.69
C SER A 201 0.07 16.22 15.22
N PHE A 202 0.02 15.09 14.52
CA PHE A 202 -0.16 15.04 13.07
C PHE A 202 -1.43 15.75 12.60
N VAL A 203 -2.56 15.47 13.24
CA VAL A 203 -3.87 16.05 12.86
C VAL A 203 -3.91 17.55 13.14
N SER A 204 -3.27 18.02 14.21
CA SER A 204 -3.27 19.43 14.60
C SER A 204 -2.23 20.28 13.86
N THR A 205 -1.30 19.68 13.13
CA THR A 205 -0.27 20.36 12.38
C THR A 205 -0.75 20.66 10.95
N PRO A 206 -0.99 21.93 10.59
CA PRO A 206 -1.44 22.27 9.25
C PRO A 206 -0.48 21.78 8.16
N GLY A 207 -1.02 21.08 7.15
CA GLY A 207 -0.23 20.56 6.03
C GLY A 207 0.70 19.40 6.38
N ALA A 208 0.58 18.82 7.60
CA ALA A 208 1.40 17.66 7.95
C ALA A 208 1.19 16.50 6.99
N THR A 209 2.29 15.89 6.60
CA THR A 209 2.33 14.68 5.77
C THR A 209 3.33 13.70 6.34
N VAL A 210 3.11 12.43 6.06
CA VAL A 210 4.08 11.36 6.27
C VAL A 210 4.18 10.56 4.98
N ALA A 211 5.40 10.23 4.56
CA ALA A 211 5.63 9.62 3.27
C ALA A 211 6.55 8.41 3.38
N SER A 212 6.35 7.43 2.50
CA SER A 212 7.19 6.25 2.37
C SER A 212 7.40 5.91 0.90
N ASP A 213 8.61 5.63 0.54
CA ASP A 213 8.99 5.22 -0.80
C ASP A 213 8.63 3.75 -1.03
N LEU A 214 8.08 3.43 -2.21
CA LEU A 214 7.78 2.07 -2.63
C LEU A 214 8.93 1.52 -3.46
N TYR A 215 9.35 0.30 -3.12
CA TYR A 215 10.42 -0.40 -3.82
C TYR A 215 9.97 -1.77 -4.31
N ASN A 216 10.38 -2.11 -5.52
CA ASN A 216 10.29 -3.44 -6.10
C ASN A 216 11.57 -4.23 -5.78
N TYR A 217 11.42 -5.34 -5.09
CA TYR A 217 12.49 -6.26 -4.73
C TYR A 217 12.38 -7.54 -5.57
N ALA A 218 12.90 -7.50 -6.78
CA ALA A 218 12.97 -8.68 -7.62
C ALA A 218 13.87 -9.75 -6.97
N PRO A 219 13.50 -11.04 -7.02
CA PRO A 219 14.37 -12.12 -6.57
C PRO A 219 15.65 -12.16 -7.40
N GLY A 220 16.80 -12.11 -6.74
CA GLY A 220 18.07 -12.04 -7.45
C GLY A 220 19.28 -12.32 -6.56
N THR A 221 20.43 -11.83 -6.97
CA THR A 221 21.62 -11.88 -6.13
C THR A 221 21.44 -10.97 -4.92
N ALA A 222 21.70 -11.50 -3.73
CA ALA A 222 21.67 -10.68 -2.53
C ALA A 222 22.64 -9.50 -2.70
N GLY A 223 22.15 -8.29 -2.48
CA GLY A 223 22.93 -7.06 -2.67
C GLY A 223 22.57 -6.27 -3.91
N THR A 224 21.81 -6.82 -4.86
CA THR A 224 21.25 -6.03 -5.95
C THR A 224 20.31 -4.95 -5.38
N PRO A 225 20.46 -3.68 -5.75
CA PRO A 225 19.54 -2.63 -5.28
C PRO A 225 18.10 -2.93 -5.71
N ALA A 226 17.14 -2.61 -4.84
CA ALA A 226 15.73 -2.61 -5.21
C ALA A 226 15.43 -1.45 -6.19
N THR A 227 14.40 -1.63 -7.00
CA THR A 227 13.94 -0.59 -7.91
C THR A 227 12.93 0.31 -7.20
N PHE A 228 13.09 1.60 -7.32
CA PHE A 228 12.11 2.58 -6.83
C PHE A 228 10.93 2.67 -7.78
N GLU A 229 9.73 2.69 -7.25
CA GLU A 229 8.50 2.78 -8.02
C GLU A 229 7.78 4.13 -7.82
N GLY A 230 7.98 4.76 -6.67
CA GLY A 230 7.34 6.03 -6.33
C GLY A 230 7.14 6.20 -4.83
N THR A 231 6.40 7.23 -4.44
CA THR A 231 6.22 7.63 -3.04
C THR A 231 4.75 7.68 -2.66
N PHE A 232 4.37 6.96 -1.62
CA PHE A 232 3.09 7.11 -0.94
C PHE A 232 3.16 8.24 0.08
N THR A 233 2.19 9.14 0.06
CA THR A 233 2.09 10.25 1.01
C THR A 233 0.70 10.28 1.64
N LEU A 234 0.65 10.14 2.96
CA LEU A 234 -0.55 10.31 3.77
C LEU A 234 -0.55 11.72 4.36
N ASN A 235 -1.65 12.47 4.16
CA ASN A 235 -1.81 13.79 4.75
C ASN A 235 -2.66 13.73 6.04
N ASN A 236 -2.66 14.81 6.80
CA ASN A 236 -3.38 14.91 8.06
C ASN A 236 -4.91 14.93 7.96
N SER A 237 -5.46 15.00 6.74
CA SER A 237 -6.89 14.80 6.49
C SER A 237 -7.24 13.34 6.15
N GLY A 238 -6.27 12.42 6.15
CA GLY A 238 -6.48 11.01 5.86
C GLY A 238 -6.55 10.66 4.38
N GLN A 239 -6.07 11.53 3.51
CA GLN A 239 -5.93 11.24 2.10
C GLN A 239 -4.56 10.61 1.82
N LEU A 240 -4.56 9.47 1.15
CA LEU A 240 -3.36 8.83 0.63
C LEU A 240 -3.20 9.19 -0.84
N THR A 241 -2.01 9.63 -1.22
CA THR A 241 -1.62 9.91 -2.62
C THR A 241 -0.42 9.07 -3.00
N PHE A 242 -0.24 8.83 -4.29
CA PHE A 242 0.95 8.20 -4.85
C PHE A 242 1.58 9.10 -5.90
N THR A 243 2.88 9.30 -5.79
CA THR A 243 3.72 10.01 -6.75
C THR A 243 4.60 8.97 -7.43
N PRO A 244 4.33 8.58 -8.67
CA PRO A 244 5.18 7.65 -9.40
C PRO A 244 6.60 8.18 -9.60
N GLU A 245 7.57 7.28 -9.83
CA GLU A 245 8.91 7.66 -10.24
C GLU A 245 8.85 8.56 -11.47
N ALA A 246 9.62 9.65 -11.46
CA ALA A 246 9.75 10.51 -12.61
C ALA A 246 10.60 9.81 -13.66
N VAL A 247 9.97 9.38 -14.76
CA VAL A 247 10.73 8.94 -15.93
C VAL A 247 11.47 10.14 -16.51
N PRO A 248 12.81 10.09 -16.64
CA PRO A 248 13.53 11.08 -17.40
C PRO A 248 12.93 11.15 -18.81
N GLU A 249 12.30 12.27 -19.15
CA GLU A 249 11.68 12.41 -20.47
C GLU A 249 12.73 12.08 -21.55
N PRO A 250 12.50 11.09 -22.43
CA PRO A 250 13.44 10.75 -23.50
C PRO A 250 13.81 11.97 -24.35
N GLY A 251 12.89 12.94 -24.43
CA GLY A 251 13.08 14.22 -25.07
C GLY A 251 14.17 15.09 -24.45
N THR A 252 14.31 15.09 -23.13
CA THR A 252 15.31 15.92 -22.43
C THR A 252 16.72 15.40 -22.68
N LEU A 253 16.92 14.08 -22.61
CA LEU A 253 18.20 13.46 -22.92
C LEU A 253 18.53 13.56 -24.44
N ALA A 254 17.56 13.35 -25.32
CA ALA A 254 17.73 13.51 -26.76
C ALA A 254 18.02 14.96 -27.12
N LEU A 255 17.33 15.92 -26.49
CA LEU A 255 17.57 17.36 -26.71
C LEU A 255 18.94 17.79 -26.19
N ALA A 256 19.37 17.29 -25.03
CA ALA A 256 20.71 17.53 -24.51
C ALA A 256 21.80 16.94 -25.42
N ALA A 257 21.62 15.70 -25.88
CA ALA A 257 22.53 15.06 -26.83
C ALA A 257 22.58 15.80 -28.19
N MET A 258 21.44 16.20 -28.72
CA MET A 258 21.39 17.00 -29.99
C MET A 258 22.01 18.39 -29.83
N SER A 259 21.81 19.03 -28.67
CA SER A 259 22.44 20.31 -28.37
C SER A 259 23.96 20.18 -28.27
N ALA A 260 24.47 19.14 -27.65
CA ALA A 260 25.92 18.86 -27.59
C ALA A 260 26.51 18.57 -28.97
N LEU A 261 25.83 17.79 -29.80
CA LEU A 261 26.25 17.53 -31.20
C LEU A 261 26.22 18.79 -32.08
N GLY A 262 25.21 19.63 -31.90
CA GLY A 262 25.09 20.92 -32.60
C GLY A 262 26.24 21.86 -32.26
N LEU A 263 26.59 21.97 -30.98
CA LEU A 263 27.74 22.76 -30.52
C LEU A 263 29.06 22.22 -31.05
N ALA A 264 29.29 20.92 -31.01
CA ALA A 264 30.48 20.27 -31.54
C ALA A 264 30.64 20.53 -33.05
N GLY A 265 29.55 20.44 -33.82
CA GLY A 265 29.53 20.72 -35.25
C GLY A 265 29.86 22.19 -35.57
N ALA A 266 29.35 23.13 -34.76
CA ALA A 266 29.67 24.57 -34.93
C ALA A 266 31.14 24.87 -34.64
N PHE A 267 31.74 24.26 -33.62
CA PHE A 267 33.16 24.37 -33.31
C PHE A 267 34.07 23.86 -34.45
N VAL A 268 33.75 22.69 -35.02
CA VAL A 268 34.50 22.09 -36.11
C VAL A 268 34.44 22.99 -37.37
N ARG A 269 33.30 23.59 -37.70
CA ARG A 269 33.16 24.52 -38.82
C ARG A 269 33.96 25.81 -38.63
N ARG A 270 33.97 26.36 -37.42
CA ARG A 270 34.68 27.58 -37.08
C ARG A 270 36.20 27.40 -37.20
N ASN A 271 36.73 26.28 -36.76
CA ASN A 271 38.14 25.96 -36.84
C ASN A 271 38.60 25.72 -38.30
N LYS A 272 37.77 25.11 -39.17
CA LYS A 272 38.08 24.94 -40.58
C LYS A 272 38.09 26.27 -41.37
N ALA A 273 37.29 27.27 -40.98
CA ALA A 273 37.29 28.58 -41.56
C ALA A 273 38.55 29.39 -41.19
N ALA A 274 39.06 29.25 -39.98
CA ALA A 274 40.26 29.93 -39.51
C ALA A 274 41.57 29.40 -40.08
N VAL A 275 41.59 28.19 -40.64
CA VAL A 275 42.81 27.59 -41.29
C VAL A 275 42.91 27.91 -42.79
N ARG A 276 41.87 28.47 -43.40
CA ARG A 276 41.84 28.82 -44.87
C ARG A 276 41.95 30.30 -45.14
N GLY A 277 42.09 31.15 -44.21
CA GLY A 277 42.44 32.57 -44.34
C GLY A 277 43.86 32.82 -43.91
#